data_2fd0dd65bb4632138dca566996b03889
#
_entry.id   2fd0dd65bb4632138dca566996b03889
#
_cell.length_a   1.000
_cell.length_b   1.000
_cell.length_c   1.000
_cell.angle_alpha   90.00
_cell.angle_beta   90.00
_cell.angle_gamma   90.00
#
_symmetry.space_group_name_H-M   'P 1'
#
loop_
_entity.id
_entity.type
_entity.pdbx_description
1 polymer ?
#
loop_
_entity_poly.entity_id
_entity_poly.type
_entity_poly.pdbx_seq_one_letter_code
_entity_poly.pdbx_strand_id
1 'polypeptide(L)'
;MPDIEPFSPRGMFHEGWTAEVSDYAIACGWALKGKQFIVGDVAGGLFAFEGDTGKIIWKKENTHSGGLLAMAIHPEGEIFATSGQDGNVQICNCHEGKVIKTLDLGKGWVEHLKWSNDGLFLAIASSKKVYVFNE
;
A
#
# COMPACT_ATOMS: atom_id res chain seq x y z
N MET A 1 -9.97 -39.35 -6.87
CA MET A 1 -9.63 -38.35 -6.92
C MET A 1 -9.83 -37.69 -5.95
N PRO A 2 -9.19 -37.46 -5.55
CA PRO A 2 -9.39 -36.80 -4.53
C PRO A 2 -9.83 -35.59 -4.85
N ASP A 3 -10.64 -35.29 -4.22
CA ASP A 3 -11.00 -34.13 -4.29
C ASP A 3 -10.06 -33.27 -3.79
N ILE A 4 -9.56 -32.55 -4.55
CA ILE A 4 -8.75 -31.56 -4.07
C ILE A 4 -9.57 -30.39 -3.81
N GLU A 5 -9.64 -30.05 -2.62
CA GLU A 5 -10.32 -28.86 -2.28
C GLU A 5 -9.40 -27.72 -2.43
N PRO A 6 -9.70 -26.77 -3.32
CA PRO A 6 -8.80 -25.66 -3.61
C PRO A 6 -8.47 -24.81 -2.39
N PHE A 7 -9.36 -24.80 -1.40
CA PHE A 7 -9.11 -23.95 -0.24
C PHE A 7 -8.97 -24.71 1.05
N SER A 8 -8.47 -25.95 0.97
CA SER A 8 -8.20 -26.69 2.17
C SER A 8 -7.08 -26.00 2.95
N PRO A 9 -7.29 -25.59 4.18
CA PRO A 9 -6.23 -24.96 4.96
C PRO A 9 -5.10 -25.92 5.27
N ARG A 10 -5.44 -27.22 5.38
CA ARG A 10 -4.42 -28.16 5.73
C ARG A 10 -3.52 -28.39 4.55
N GLY A 11 -2.27 -28.16 4.70
CA GLY A 11 -1.31 -28.33 3.63
C GLY A 11 -1.25 -27.17 2.67
N MET A 12 -2.17 -26.20 2.81
CA MET A 12 -2.16 -25.04 1.96
C MET A 12 -1.42 -23.88 2.54
N PHE A 13 -1.46 -23.72 3.83
CA PHE A 13 -0.84 -22.59 4.50
C PHE A 13 0.34 -23.04 5.34
N HIS A 14 1.49 -22.60 4.95
CA HIS A 14 2.69 -22.73 5.76
C HIS A 14 3.49 -21.46 5.59
N GLU A 15 4.32 -21.17 6.56
CA GLU A 15 5.04 -19.92 6.56
C GLU A 15 6.06 -19.90 5.44
N GLY A 16 5.98 -18.88 4.58
CA GLY A 16 6.97 -18.66 3.55
C GLY A 16 8.12 -17.83 4.06
N TRP A 17 7.82 -16.63 4.58
CA TRP A 17 8.82 -15.75 5.17
C TRP A 17 8.12 -14.80 6.14
N THR A 18 8.93 -14.21 7.02
CA THR A 18 8.48 -13.25 8.00
C THR A 18 9.45 -12.08 7.99
N ALA A 19 8.95 -10.87 8.14
CA ALA A 19 9.77 -9.68 8.23
C ALA A 19 9.14 -8.72 9.22
N GLU A 20 9.92 -7.76 9.69
CA GLU A 20 9.43 -6.75 10.63
C GLU A 20 9.61 -5.37 10.03
N VAL A 21 8.70 -4.48 10.39
CA VAL A 21 8.78 -3.06 10.06
C VAL A 21 9.01 -2.28 11.34
N SER A 22 9.19 -0.96 11.24
CA SER A 22 9.65 -0.18 12.40
C SER A 22 8.57 0.10 13.43
N ASP A 23 7.31 0.17 12.99
CA ASP A 23 6.18 0.46 13.88
C ASP A 23 5.02 -0.43 13.43
N TYR A 24 3.84 -0.26 14.01
CA TYR A 24 2.70 -1.10 13.66
C TYR A 24 2.37 -1.01 12.19
N ALA A 25 2.33 -2.16 11.52
CA ALA A 25 1.94 -2.24 10.11
C ALA A 25 0.45 -1.92 10.01
N ILE A 26 0.10 -0.93 9.21
CA ILE A 26 -1.28 -0.49 9.10
C ILE A 26 -1.85 -0.73 7.70
N ALA A 27 -1.00 -0.87 6.72
CA ALA A 27 -1.45 -1.07 5.35
C ALA A 27 -0.43 -1.91 4.60
N CYS A 28 -0.89 -2.68 3.63
CA CYS A 28 0.00 -3.50 2.83
C CYS A 28 -0.64 -3.84 1.50
N GLY A 29 0.15 -4.26 0.54
CA GLY A 29 -0.36 -4.68 -0.74
C GLY A 29 0.71 -5.29 -1.61
N TRP A 30 0.28 -6.08 -2.58
CA TRP A 30 1.16 -6.69 -3.56
C TRP A 30 1.34 -5.76 -4.73
N ALA A 31 2.55 -5.63 -5.21
CA ALA A 31 2.91 -4.79 -6.34
C ALA A 31 3.71 -5.59 -7.35
N LEU A 32 3.85 -5.06 -8.55
CA LEU A 32 4.66 -5.66 -9.60
C LEU A 32 4.29 -7.12 -9.85
N LYS A 33 2.97 -7.37 -9.92
CA LYS A 33 2.41 -8.71 -10.18
C LYS A 33 2.91 -9.77 -9.19
N GLY A 34 2.95 -9.38 -7.93
CA GLY A 34 3.33 -10.30 -6.85
C GLY A 34 4.82 -10.40 -6.59
N LYS A 35 5.64 -9.70 -7.38
CA LYS A 35 7.08 -9.73 -7.17
C LYS A 35 7.52 -8.89 -5.98
N GLN A 36 6.65 -8.00 -5.52
CA GLN A 36 6.98 -7.09 -4.43
C GLN A 36 5.81 -6.97 -3.49
N PHE A 37 6.10 -6.90 -2.20
CA PHE A 37 5.08 -6.67 -1.17
C PHE A 37 5.44 -5.38 -0.45
N ILE A 38 4.52 -4.42 -0.42
CA ILE A 38 4.78 -3.12 0.19
C ILE A 38 3.96 -3.01 1.47
N VAL A 39 4.61 -2.54 2.53
CA VAL A 39 3.98 -2.38 3.85
C VAL A 39 4.19 -0.94 4.30
N GLY A 40 3.15 -0.34 4.84
CA GLY A 40 3.24 0.96 5.49
C GLY A 40 2.99 0.83 6.98
N ASP A 41 3.79 1.49 7.80
CA ASP A 41 3.54 1.48 9.24
C ASP A 41 2.97 2.82 9.71
N VAL A 42 2.42 2.83 10.93
CA VAL A 42 1.70 3.99 11.45
C VAL A 42 2.57 5.24 11.59
N ALA A 43 3.88 5.07 11.73
CA ALA A 43 4.78 6.20 11.88
C ALA A 43 5.16 6.84 10.53
N GLY A 44 4.67 6.28 9.42
CA GLY A 44 4.98 6.80 8.08
C GLY A 44 6.10 6.06 7.40
N GLY A 45 6.51 4.91 7.92
CA GLY A 45 7.51 4.07 7.27
C GLY A 45 6.90 3.30 6.11
N LEU A 46 7.63 3.19 5.01
CA LEU A 46 7.25 2.36 3.88
C LEU A 46 8.38 1.38 3.60
N PHE A 47 8.01 0.13 3.40
CA PHE A 47 8.97 -0.96 3.23
C PHE A 47 8.54 -1.83 2.06
N ALA A 48 9.46 -2.11 1.15
CA ALA A 48 9.18 -3.02 0.04
C ALA A 48 10.05 -4.26 0.19
N PHE A 49 9.43 -5.41 0.10
CA PHE A 49 10.08 -6.71 0.24
C PHE A 49 9.92 -7.49 -1.05
N GLU A 50 10.91 -8.33 -1.37
CA GLU A 50 10.75 -9.28 -2.46
C GLU A 50 9.65 -10.26 -2.10
N GLY A 51 8.74 -10.50 -3.03
CA GLY A 51 7.58 -11.33 -2.75
C GLY A 51 7.93 -12.77 -2.40
N ASP A 52 9.02 -13.30 -2.97
CA ASP A 52 9.41 -14.69 -2.75
C ASP A 52 10.20 -14.91 -1.47
N THR A 53 11.03 -13.97 -1.10
CA THR A 53 12.02 -14.17 -0.05
C THR A 53 11.84 -13.32 1.19
N GLY A 54 11.08 -12.23 1.08
CA GLY A 54 10.96 -11.29 2.18
C GLY A 54 12.18 -10.39 2.36
N LYS A 55 13.11 -10.41 1.38
CA LYS A 55 14.28 -9.57 1.47
C LYS A 55 13.89 -8.14 1.18
N ILE A 56 14.43 -7.19 1.95
CA ILE A 56 14.07 -5.78 1.78
C ILE A 56 14.65 -5.26 0.47
N ILE A 57 13.85 -4.54 -0.29
CA ILE A 57 14.27 -3.93 -1.55
C ILE A 57 14.55 -2.45 -1.33
N TRP A 58 13.62 -1.74 -0.72
CA TRP A 58 13.79 -0.34 -0.37
C TRP A 58 12.96 -0.01 0.85
N LYS A 59 13.33 1.05 1.55
CA LYS A 59 12.54 1.58 2.65
C LYS A 59 12.60 3.10 2.67
N LYS A 60 11.57 3.72 3.19
CA LYS A 60 11.48 5.16 3.39
C LYS A 60 10.86 5.42 4.74
N GLU A 61 11.18 6.55 5.34
CA GLU A 61 10.62 6.90 6.62
C GLU A 61 9.99 8.29 6.55
N ASN A 62 9.14 8.58 7.49
CA ASN A 62 8.52 9.90 7.64
C ASN A 62 7.78 10.35 6.38
N THR A 63 7.06 9.44 5.73
CA THR A 63 6.39 9.76 4.47
C THR A 63 5.19 10.68 4.66
N HIS A 64 4.57 10.64 5.85
CA HIS A 64 3.46 11.52 6.19
C HIS A 64 3.67 12.06 7.60
N SER A 65 3.63 13.37 7.73
CA SER A 65 3.75 14.03 9.02
C SER A 65 2.54 13.64 9.88
N GLY A 66 2.79 13.18 11.08
CA GLY A 66 1.73 12.74 12.00
C GLY A 66 1.37 11.27 11.86
N GLY A 67 1.68 10.64 10.74
CA GLY A 67 1.47 9.23 10.54
C GLY A 67 0.75 8.87 9.26
N LEU A 68 0.98 7.65 8.82
CA LEU A 68 0.35 7.08 7.64
C LEU A 68 -0.97 6.43 8.02
N LEU A 69 -1.98 6.57 7.20
CA LEU A 69 -3.31 6.02 7.48
C LEU A 69 -3.76 4.98 6.45
N ALA A 70 -3.42 5.15 5.18
CA ALA A 70 -3.90 4.25 4.15
C ALA A 70 -2.91 4.12 3.00
N MET A 71 -3.05 3.04 2.28
CA MET A 71 -2.25 2.76 1.09
C MET A 71 -3.13 2.00 0.10
N ALA A 72 -2.96 2.27 -1.17
CA ALA A 72 -3.65 1.53 -2.21
C ALA A 72 -2.71 1.32 -3.40
N ILE A 73 -2.53 0.06 -3.78
CA ILE A 73 -1.68 -0.29 -4.92
C ILE A 73 -2.55 -0.21 -6.18
N HIS A 74 -2.05 0.46 -7.21
CA HIS A 74 -2.75 0.55 -8.49
C HIS A 74 -2.92 -0.85 -9.08
N PRO A 75 -4.04 -1.13 -9.75
CA PRO A 75 -4.27 -2.47 -10.32
C PRO A 75 -3.18 -2.98 -11.24
N GLU A 76 -2.48 -2.08 -11.94
CA GLU A 76 -1.36 -2.48 -12.79
C GLU A 76 -0.12 -2.82 -11.97
N GLY A 77 -0.11 -2.45 -10.70
CA GLY A 77 0.99 -2.82 -9.82
C GLY A 77 2.26 -1.99 -9.97
N GLU A 78 2.25 -0.92 -10.75
CA GLU A 78 3.43 -0.10 -11.01
C GLU A 78 3.54 1.12 -10.10
N ILE A 79 2.40 1.61 -9.62
CA ILE A 79 2.37 2.77 -8.73
C ILE A 79 1.47 2.46 -7.54
N PHE A 80 1.63 3.23 -6.48
CA PHE A 80 0.75 3.11 -5.31
C PHE A 80 0.52 4.48 -4.70
N ALA A 81 -0.57 4.60 -3.96
CA ALA A 81 -0.91 5.82 -3.27
C ALA A 81 -0.81 5.60 -1.77
N THR A 82 -0.36 6.61 -1.04
CA THR A 82 -0.37 6.61 0.42
C THR A 82 -1.03 7.87 0.92
N SER A 83 -1.59 7.82 2.11
CA SER A 83 -2.21 8.99 2.71
C SER A 83 -1.98 8.99 4.21
N GLY A 84 -2.15 10.14 4.81
CA GLY A 84 -1.84 10.28 6.23
C GLY A 84 -2.59 11.39 6.91
N GLN A 85 -2.16 11.68 8.14
CA GLN A 85 -2.76 12.71 8.97
C GLN A 85 -2.42 14.12 8.50
N ASP A 86 -1.50 14.26 7.57
CA ASP A 86 -1.05 15.55 7.06
C ASP A 86 -1.93 16.09 5.93
N GLY A 87 -2.98 15.38 5.55
CA GLY A 87 -3.88 15.84 4.48
C GLY A 87 -3.35 15.61 3.08
N ASN A 88 -2.24 14.90 2.96
CA ASN A 88 -1.62 14.65 1.66
C ASN A 88 -1.87 13.22 1.17
N VAL A 89 -1.96 13.09 -0.14
CA VAL A 89 -1.93 11.79 -0.80
C VAL A 89 -0.70 11.81 -1.69
N GLN A 90 0.16 10.83 -1.54
CA GLN A 90 1.37 10.73 -2.36
C GLN A 90 1.22 9.56 -3.30
N ILE A 91 1.48 9.81 -4.58
CA ILE A 91 1.51 8.77 -5.61
C ILE A 91 2.99 8.44 -5.84
N CYS A 92 3.35 7.18 -5.67
CA CYS A 92 4.75 6.75 -5.71
C CYS A 92 4.92 5.62 -6.71
N ASN A 93 6.14 5.46 -7.24
CA ASN A 93 6.41 4.28 -8.05
C ASN A 93 6.77 3.11 -7.14
N CYS A 94 6.42 1.90 -7.57
CA CYS A 94 6.63 0.71 -6.76
C CYS A 94 8.09 0.26 -6.77
N HIS A 95 8.85 0.57 -7.82
CA HIS A 95 10.22 0.08 -7.93
C HIS A 95 11.17 0.70 -6.91
N GLU A 96 10.98 1.98 -6.60
CA GLU A 96 11.88 2.71 -5.72
C GLU A 96 11.17 3.42 -4.59
N GLY A 97 9.85 3.45 -4.59
CA GLY A 97 9.09 4.21 -3.61
C GLY A 97 9.19 5.71 -3.82
N LYS A 98 9.62 6.15 -5.00
CA LYS A 98 9.82 7.57 -5.26
C LYS A 98 8.49 8.25 -5.51
N VAL A 99 8.31 9.45 -4.93
CA VAL A 99 7.07 10.21 -5.09
C VAL A 99 7.02 10.78 -6.50
N ILE A 100 5.94 10.49 -7.20
CA ILE A 100 5.68 11.01 -8.54
C ILE A 100 4.81 12.25 -8.45
N LYS A 101 3.85 12.24 -7.55
CA LYS A 101 2.88 13.33 -7.45
C LYS A 101 2.36 13.41 -6.02
N THR A 102 2.15 14.62 -5.53
CA THR A 102 1.50 14.84 -4.24
C THR A 102 0.20 15.59 -4.46
N LEU A 103 -0.88 15.08 -3.88
CA LEU A 103 -2.16 15.74 -3.88
C LEU A 103 -2.36 16.35 -2.49
N ASP A 104 -2.41 17.66 -2.41
CA ASP A 104 -2.58 18.36 -1.15
C ASP A 104 -4.07 18.67 -0.99
N LEU A 105 -4.72 17.97 -0.08
CA LEU A 105 -6.16 18.15 0.17
C LEU A 105 -6.43 19.11 1.32
N GLY A 106 -5.39 19.78 1.80
CA GLY A 106 -5.54 20.72 2.89
C GLY A 106 -5.27 20.04 4.22
N LYS A 107 -5.99 20.43 5.26
CA LYS A 107 -5.81 19.86 6.58
C LYS A 107 -6.81 18.75 6.82
N GLY A 108 -6.43 17.81 7.62
CA GLY A 108 -7.32 16.74 8.02
C GLY A 108 -6.77 15.39 7.59
N TRP A 109 -7.29 14.36 8.21
CA TRP A 109 -6.81 13.00 7.99
C TRP A 109 -7.40 12.45 6.71
N VAL A 110 -6.57 11.86 5.87
CA VAL A 110 -7.01 11.15 4.69
C VAL A 110 -6.97 9.67 5.02
N GLU A 111 -8.15 9.10 5.23
CA GLU A 111 -8.25 7.79 5.87
C GLU A 111 -8.46 6.63 4.93
N HIS A 112 -8.95 6.87 3.72
CA HIS A 112 -9.24 5.80 2.78
C HIS A 112 -8.82 6.15 1.38
N LEU A 113 -8.24 5.16 0.71
CA LEU A 113 -7.82 5.26 -0.68
C LEU A 113 -8.26 4.02 -1.41
N LYS A 114 -8.75 4.18 -2.62
CA LYS A 114 -9.10 3.03 -3.44
C LYS A 114 -9.04 3.36 -4.91
N TRP A 115 -8.32 2.55 -5.66
CA TRP A 115 -8.31 2.66 -7.11
C TRP A 115 -9.52 1.94 -7.68
N SER A 116 -10.06 2.47 -8.80
CA SER A 116 -11.06 1.72 -9.54
C SER A 116 -10.40 0.49 -10.15
N ASN A 117 -11.22 -0.52 -10.47
CA ASN A 117 -10.68 -1.78 -11.00
C ASN A 117 -9.93 -1.59 -12.31
N ASP A 118 -10.32 -0.60 -13.11
CA ASP A 118 -9.65 -0.30 -14.37
C ASP A 118 -8.44 0.64 -14.18
N GLY A 119 -8.21 1.10 -12.95
CA GLY A 119 -7.07 1.97 -12.66
C GLY A 119 -7.20 3.40 -13.12
N LEU A 120 -8.34 3.79 -13.64
CA LEU A 120 -8.51 5.14 -14.18
C LEU A 120 -8.81 6.19 -13.13
N PHE A 121 -9.33 5.77 -11.99
CA PHE A 121 -9.74 6.69 -10.93
C PHE A 121 -9.16 6.30 -9.59
N LEU A 122 -8.78 7.33 -8.82
CA LEU A 122 -8.41 7.14 -7.43
C LEU A 122 -9.47 7.82 -6.57
N ALA A 123 -10.16 7.04 -5.74
CA ALA A 123 -11.14 7.56 -4.81
C ALA A 123 -10.47 7.78 -3.46
N ILE A 124 -10.75 8.90 -2.85
CA ILE A 124 -10.13 9.32 -1.59
C ILE A 124 -11.24 9.76 -0.65
N ALA A 125 -11.21 9.28 0.58
CA ALA A 125 -12.16 9.73 1.59
C ALA A 125 -11.41 10.39 2.73
N SER A 126 -11.86 11.59 3.09
CA SER A 126 -11.26 12.38 4.15
C SER A 126 -12.38 13.07 4.90
N SER A 127 -12.58 12.69 6.15
CA SER A 127 -13.68 13.20 6.97
C SER A 127 -15.03 12.95 6.27
N LYS A 128 -15.76 14.00 5.93
CA LYS A 128 -17.06 13.87 5.27
C LYS A 128 -16.96 14.07 3.76
N LYS A 129 -15.75 14.21 3.23
CA LYS A 129 -15.56 14.49 1.82
C LYS A 129 -15.04 13.27 1.08
N VAL A 130 -15.49 13.14 -0.14
CA VAL A 130 -15.01 12.13 -1.04
C VAL A 130 -14.49 12.83 -2.29
N TYR A 131 -13.29 12.47 -2.70
CA TYR A 131 -12.67 13.02 -3.90
C TYR A 131 -12.44 11.88 -4.87
N VAL A 132 -12.59 12.15 -6.16
CA VAL A 132 -12.24 11.18 -7.18
C VAL A 132 -11.33 11.90 -8.18
N PHE A 133 -10.12 11.39 -8.31
CA PHE A 133 -9.13 11.94 -9.21
C PHE A 133 -8.91 11.01 -10.38
N ASN A 134 -8.69 11.56 -11.56
CA ASN A 134 -8.26 10.78 -12.70
C ASN A 134 -7.10 11.50 -13.37
N GLU A 135 -6.39 10.78 -14.21
CA GLU A 135 -5.30 11.40 -14.95
C GLU A 135 -5.80 12.18 -16.14
#